data_4cfe0e60f4d6b5e4bff995b0f0b7e91e
#
_entry.id   4cfe0e60f4d6b5e4bff995b0f0b7e91e
#
_cell.length_a   1.000
_cell.length_b   1.000
_cell.length_c   1.000
_cell.angle_alpha   90.00
_cell.angle_beta   90.00
_cell.angle_gamma   90.00
#
_symmetry.space_group_name_H-M   'P 1'
#
loop_
_entity.id
_entity.type
_entity.pdbx_description
1 polymer ?
#
loop_
_entity_poly.entity_id
_entity_poly.type
_entity_poly.pdbx_seq_one_letter_code
_entity_poly.pdbx_strand_id
1 'polypeptide(L)'
;MTAPVARQGRAGLASLDIIIVNWNTGTLLRDCLGSISQARTAGFRLERVVVVDNDSADGSTDGLEHLSEQPISFLRNDVNQGFAAACNQGAAGTQADYLLFLNPDTRVFSDSLWCPLEFLEQKQNGKFGICGVRHVDDSGAFSTSCARFPTLGIFFGQMTGLSMLFPTWFRSHLMLESECLESREVDQIIGAFFLVRRTLFEALGGFDPRFFVYFEEVDFSLRAVQAGFRSYYLAATTVYHKGGGSSQQAKAARLFYSLRSRLFYGFKHYSFLDAFALALLTLTIEMAARLLAALGSLSLSKLVETVQGYSALFVCLCTKRLRWRS
;
A
#
# COMPACT_ATOMS: atom_id res chain seq x y z
N MET A 1 27.38 -8.68 -9.72
CA MET A 1 26.13 -8.69 -8.93
C MET A 1 26.27 -9.79 -7.90
N THR A 2 26.57 -9.43 -6.65
CA THR A 2 26.75 -10.37 -5.53
C THR A 2 25.37 -10.80 -5.04
N ALA A 3 25.16 -12.12 -4.95
CA ALA A 3 23.96 -12.71 -4.37
C ALA A 3 23.73 -12.20 -2.94
N PRO A 4 22.45 -12.03 -2.51
CA PRO A 4 22.16 -11.56 -1.17
C PRO A 4 22.72 -12.54 -0.13
N VAL A 5 23.55 -12.00 0.77
CA VAL A 5 24.16 -12.73 1.88
C VAL A 5 23.04 -13.18 2.82
N ALA A 6 22.74 -14.47 2.81
CA ALA A 6 21.96 -15.11 3.86
C ALA A 6 22.68 -14.87 5.20
N ARG A 7 22.06 -14.13 6.12
CA ARG A 7 22.62 -13.90 7.46
C ARG A 7 22.82 -15.23 8.18
N GLN A 8 24.07 -15.55 8.47
CA GLN A 8 24.43 -16.63 9.39
C GLN A 8 23.95 -16.27 10.80
N GLY A 9 23.20 -17.19 11.41
CA GLY A 9 22.74 -17.31 12.79
C GLY A 9 23.00 -16.12 13.73
N ARG A 10 22.03 -15.21 13.84
CA ARG A 10 22.01 -14.25 14.94
C ARG A 10 21.45 -14.93 16.19
N ALA A 11 22.15 -14.88 17.30
CA ALA A 11 21.71 -15.38 18.61
C ALA A 11 20.74 -14.37 19.28
N GLY A 12 19.62 -14.03 18.62
CA GLY A 12 18.65 -13.08 19.17
C GLY A 12 17.32 -13.11 18.40
N LEU A 13 16.26 -12.69 19.06
CA LEU A 13 14.94 -12.53 18.45
C LEU A 13 14.98 -11.51 17.31
N ALA A 14 14.20 -11.76 16.25
CA ALA A 14 13.97 -10.80 15.17
C ALA A 14 13.38 -9.51 15.72
N SER A 15 13.77 -8.36 15.16
CA SER A 15 13.30 -7.05 15.60
C SER A 15 12.42 -6.37 14.54
N LEU A 16 11.39 -5.66 15.01
CA LEU A 16 10.36 -5.03 14.20
C LEU A 16 10.20 -3.56 14.56
N ASP A 17 10.18 -2.69 13.54
CA ASP A 17 9.62 -1.34 13.61
C ASP A 17 8.28 -1.31 12.88
N ILE A 18 7.27 -0.66 13.46
CA ILE A 18 5.97 -0.42 12.83
C ILE A 18 5.89 1.06 12.45
N ILE A 19 5.56 1.34 11.19
CA ILE A 19 5.40 2.69 10.65
C ILE A 19 3.94 2.88 10.26
N ILE A 20 3.30 3.91 10.81
CA ILE A 20 1.90 4.26 10.56
C ILE A 20 1.86 5.68 10.04
N VAL A 21 1.31 5.88 8.84
CA VAL A 21 1.08 7.23 8.30
C VAL A 21 -0.35 7.64 8.59
N ASN A 22 -0.50 8.70 9.38
CA ASN A 22 -1.79 9.27 9.76
C ASN A 22 -2.12 10.50 8.91
N TRP A 23 -3.37 10.59 8.44
CA TRP A 23 -3.93 11.79 7.83
C TRP A 23 -5.46 11.79 7.98
N ASN A 24 -5.97 12.59 8.93
CA ASN A 24 -7.39 12.77 9.21
C ASN A 24 -8.14 11.43 9.37
N THR A 25 -7.71 10.59 10.30
CA THR A 25 -8.27 9.24 10.50
C THR A 25 -9.24 9.13 11.68
N GLY A 26 -9.47 10.24 12.40
CA GLY A 26 -10.38 10.27 13.56
C GLY A 26 -9.94 9.26 14.63
N THR A 27 -10.85 8.40 15.05
CA THR A 27 -10.60 7.38 16.08
C THR A 27 -9.83 6.14 15.58
N LEU A 28 -9.69 5.96 14.27
CA LEU A 28 -9.10 4.74 13.68
C LEU A 28 -7.65 4.53 14.11
N LEU A 29 -6.86 5.62 14.18
CA LEU A 29 -5.48 5.55 14.66
C LEU A 29 -5.40 5.03 16.09
N ARG A 30 -6.29 5.50 16.98
CA ARG A 30 -6.38 5.02 18.37
C ARG A 30 -6.65 3.53 18.44
N ASP A 31 -7.62 3.04 17.65
CA ASP A 31 -7.97 1.62 17.59
C ASP A 31 -6.81 0.77 17.04
N CYS A 32 -6.11 1.28 16.03
CA CYS A 32 -4.92 0.64 15.47
C CYS A 32 -3.83 0.48 16.54
N LEU A 33 -3.43 1.57 17.21
CA LEU A 33 -2.41 1.56 18.27
C LEU A 33 -2.82 0.66 19.45
N GLY A 34 -4.09 0.72 19.86
CA GLY A 34 -4.63 -0.16 20.89
C GLY A 34 -4.54 -1.64 20.52
N SER A 35 -4.75 -1.99 19.26
CA SER A 35 -4.63 -3.38 18.79
C SER A 35 -3.17 -3.87 18.79
N ILE A 36 -2.21 -3.00 18.48
CA ILE A 36 -0.78 -3.34 18.54
C ILE A 36 -0.35 -3.67 19.97
N SER A 37 -0.85 -2.89 20.97
CA SER A 37 -0.51 -3.13 22.37
C SER A 37 -1.04 -4.45 22.92
N GLN A 38 -2.11 -5.00 22.31
CA GLN A 38 -2.72 -6.27 22.68
C GLN A 38 -2.17 -7.46 21.87
N ALA A 39 -1.39 -7.21 20.81
CA ALA A 39 -0.83 -8.26 20.00
C ALA A 39 0.28 -9.03 20.75
N ARG A 40 0.40 -10.32 20.45
CA ARG A 40 1.49 -11.15 21.00
C ARG A 40 2.83 -10.69 20.46
N THR A 41 3.73 -10.32 21.37
CA THR A 41 5.13 -9.94 21.05
C THR A 41 6.13 -11.05 21.42
N ALA A 42 5.67 -12.16 22.01
CA ALA A 42 6.53 -13.30 22.32
C ALA A 42 7.07 -13.91 21.01
N GLY A 43 8.41 -13.95 20.85
CA GLY A 43 9.07 -14.48 19.67
C GLY A 43 9.73 -13.45 18.76
N PHE A 44 9.49 -12.15 19.00
CA PHE A 44 10.21 -11.05 18.35
C PHE A 44 10.32 -9.85 19.30
N ARG A 45 11.10 -8.85 18.94
CA ARG A 45 11.27 -7.61 19.71
C ARG A 45 10.65 -6.45 18.90
N LEU A 46 9.59 -5.85 19.43
CA LEU A 46 9.06 -4.60 18.91
C LEU A 46 9.95 -3.45 19.38
N GLU A 47 10.69 -2.82 18.47
CA GLU A 47 11.64 -1.74 18.79
C GLU A 47 10.94 -0.38 18.87
N ARG A 48 10.12 -0.07 17.85
CA ARG A 48 9.44 1.23 17.74
C ARG A 48 8.09 1.09 17.06
N VAL A 49 7.16 1.96 17.46
CA VAL A 49 5.97 2.30 16.66
C VAL A 49 6.09 3.78 16.31
N VAL A 50 6.28 4.09 15.04
CA VAL A 50 6.43 5.45 14.53
C VAL A 50 5.15 5.88 13.85
N VAL A 51 4.46 6.86 14.39
CA VAL A 51 3.31 7.51 13.77
C VAL A 51 3.79 8.76 13.06
N VAL A 52 3.65 8.81 11.75
CA VAL A 52 3.92 10.00 10.95
C VAL A 52 2.60 10.70 10.70
N ASP A 53 2.35 11.77 11.41
CA ASP A 53 1.19 12.63 11.19
C ASP A 53 1.46 13.58 10.03
N ASN A 54 0.70 13.38 8.97
CA ASN A 54 0.93 14.01 7.68
C ASN A 54 0.04 15.25 7.49
N ASP A 55 0.08 16.19 8.47
CA ASP A 55 -0.73 17.41 8.50
C ASP A 55 -2.22 17.11 8.72
N SER A 56 -2.56 16.38 9.80
CA SER A 56 -3.95 16.16 10.19
C SER A 56 -4.54 17.36 10.93
N ALA A 57 -5.81 17.67 10.63
CA ALA A 57 -6.56 18.78 11.24
C ALA A 57 -7.76 18.28 12.08
N ASP A 58 -7.92 16.97 12.26
CA ASP A 58 -9.09 16.34 12.89
C ASP A 58 -8.88 15.94 14.36
N GLY A 59 -7.71 16.23 14.93
CA GLY A 59 -7.35 15.83 16.30
C GLY A 59 -7.09 14.33 16.46
N SER A 60 -6.91 13.57 15.36
CA SER A 60 -6.72 12.13 15.40
C SER A 60 -5.48 11.68 16.18
N THR A 61 -4.51 12.55 16.40
CA THR A 61 -3.30 12.28 17.20
C THR A 61 -3.38 12.74 18.65
N ASP A 62 -4.46 13.43 19.05
CA ASP A 62 -4.54 14.07 20.37
C ASP A 62 -4.60 13.03 21.50
N GLY A 63 -3.72 13.20 22.49
CA GLY A 63 -3.66 12.37 23.70
C GLY A 63 -3.23 10.92 23.44
N LEU A 64 -2.64 10.62 22.28
CA LEU A 64 -2.15 9.29 21.96
C LEU A 64 -0.73 9.02 22.46
N GLU A 65 0.03 10.05 22.84
CA GLU A 65 1.40 9.92 23.37
C GLU A 65 1.48 9.09 24.66
N HIS A 66 0.37 8.97 25.38
CA HIS A 66 0.29 8.29 26.68
C HIS A 66 -0.49 6.96 26.64
N LEU A 67 -0.88 6.48 25.45
CA LEU A 67 -1.80 5.33 25.33
C LEU A 67 -1.19 3.96 25.61
N SER A 68 0.12 3.81 25.66
CA SER A 68 0.73 2.49 25.87
C SER A 68 2.11 2.56 26.52
N GLU A 69 2.50 1.46 27.18
CA GLU A 69 3.88 1.23 27.65
C GLU A 69 4.85 0.97 26.48
N GLN A 70 4.35 0.93 25.24
CA GLN A 70 5.17 0.67 24.06
C GLN A 70 5.87 1.95 23.59
N PRO A 71 7.02 1.83 22.91
CA PRO A 71 7.80 2.95 22.42
C PRO A 71 7.15 3.60 21.19
N ILE A 72 6.06 4.35 21.40
CA ILE A 72 5.38 5.12 20.34
C ILE A 72 6.07 6.48 20.22
N SER A 73 6.42 6.84 18.98
CA SER A 73 6.95 8.16 18.65
C SER A 73 6.12 8.81 17.55
N PHE A 74 5.95 10.14 17.64
CA PHE A 74 5.19 10.92 16.67
C PHE A 74 6.13 11.83 15.88
N LEU A 75 6.05 11.76 14.55
CA LEU A 75 6.64 12.71 13.62
C LEU A 75 5.51 13.54 13.02
N ARG A 76 5.53 14.85 13.21
CA ARG A 76 4.48 15.74 12.70
C ARG A 76 5.01 16.55 11.53
N ASN A 77 4.31 16.49 10.41
CA ASN A 77 4.60 17.29 9.22
C ASN A 77 3.68 18.50 9.16
N ASP A 78 4.24 19.64 8.77
CA ASP A 78 3.49 20.90 8.59
C ASP A 78 2.70 20.92 7.27
N VAL A 79 2.92 19.95 6.39
CA VAL A 79 2.21 19.77 5.14
C VAL A 79 2.13 18.28 4.80
N ASN A 80 1.05 17.87 4.14
CA ASN A 80 0.91 16.50 3.66
C ASN A 80 1.92 16.21 2.53
N GLN A 81 2.95 15.41 2.85
CA GLN A 81 4.02 15.04 1.92
C GLN A 81 3.69 13.83 1.04
N GLY A 82 2.52 13.20 1.24
CA GLY A 82 2.12 11.95 0.61
C GLY A 82 2.58 10.72 1.39
N PHE A 83 1.96 9.58 1.07
CA PHE A 83 2.13 8.33 1.82
C PHE A 83 3.56 7.77 1.68
N ALA A 84 4.09 7.68 0.45
CA ALA A 84 5.42 7.14 0.21
C ALA A 84 6.53 7.91 0.94
N ALA A 85 6.49 9.25 0.89
CA ALA A 85 7.46 10.09 1.57
C ALA A 85 7.36 9.96 3.09
N ALA A 86 6.15 9.95 3.64
CA ALA A 86 5.91 9.77 5.07
C ALA A 86 6.34 8.38 5.57
N CYS A 87 6.10 7.31 4.80
CA CYS A 87 6.62 5.98 5.10
C CYS A 87 8.16 5.96 5.18
N ASN A 88 8.83 6.58 4.21
CA ASN A 88 10.29 6.68 4.21
C ASN A 88 10.81 7.48 5.43
N GLN A 89 10.10 8.57 5.78
CA GLN A 89 10.43 9.39 6.94
C GLN A 89 10.31 8.57 8.25
N GLY A 90 9.23 7.81 8.42
CA GLY A 90 9.03 6.95 9.59
C GLY A 90 10.06 5.82 9.68
N ALA A 91 10.51 5.30 8.54
CA ALA A 91 11.53 4.25 8.47
C ALA A 91 12.96 4.77 8.66
N ALA A 92 13.17 6.10 8.64
CA ALA A 92 14.52 6.67 8.73
C ALA A 92 15.20 6.29 10.06
N GLY A 93 16.48 5.94 9.98
CA GLY A 93 17.30 5.59 11.15
C GLY A 93 16.94 4.28 11.84
N THR A 94 16.07 3.44 11.24
CA THR A 94 15.72 2.12 11.77
C THR A 94 16.95 1.21 11.91
N GLN A 95 16.97 0.42 12.98
CA GLN A 95 17.93 -0.67 13.16
C GLN A 95 17.24 -2.02 13.26
N ALA A 96 15.91 -2.06 13.24
CA ALA A 96 15.12 -3.28 13.27
C ALA A 96 15.41 -4.17 12.05
N ASP A 97 15.22 -5.47 12.17
CA ASP A 97 15.42 -6.42 11.07
C ASP A 97 14.31 -6.33 10.02
N TYR A 98 13.13 -5.92 10.47
CA TYR A 98 11.91 -5.81 9.66
C TYR A 98 11.21 -4.47 9.86
N LEU A 99 10.54 -4.01 8.81
CA LEU A 99 9.66 -2.86 8.81
C LEU A 99 8.25 -3.32 8.47
N LEU A 100 7.27 -2.93 9.26
CA LEU A 100 5.86 -3.07 8.94
C LEU A 100 5.27 -1.70 8.64
N PHE A 101 4.87 -1.48 7.40
CA PHE A 101 4.01 -0.35 7.05
C PHE A 101 2.57 -0.78 7.28
N LEU A 102 1.89 -0.10 8.21
CA LEU A 102 0.56 -0.44 8.67
C LEU A 102 -0.37 0.76 8.50
N ASN A 103 -1.51 0.57 7.83
CA ASN A 103 -2.49 1.64 7.71
C ASN A 103 -3.15 1.94 9.06
N PRO A 104 -3.49 3.21 9.35
CA PRO A 104 -4.14 3.61 10.59
C PRO A 104 -5.59 3.10 10.76
N ASP A 105 -6.21 2.61 9.68
CA ASP A 105 -7.53 1.97 9.69
C ASP A 105 -7.46 0.42 9.74
N THR A 106 -6.31 -0.11 10.18
CA THR A 106 -6.05 -1.55 10.37
C THR A 106 -5.99 -1.88 11.85
N ARG A 107 -6.55 -3.00 12.27
CA ARG A 107 -6.38 -3.59 13.60
C ARG A 107 -5.73 -4.95 13.49
N VAL A 108 -4.66 -5.16 14.25
CA VAL A 108 -3.96 -6.44 14.31
C VAL A 108 -4.62 -7.34 15.35
N PHE A 109 -4.61 -8.66 15.11
CA PHE A 109 -5.00 -9.67 16.08
C PHE A 109 -3.76 -10.24 16.79
N SER A 110 -3.98 -11.15 17.73
CA SER A 110 -2.92 -11.67 18.59
C SER A 110 -1.68 -12.18 17.84
N ASP A 111 -1.85 -12.87 16.73
CA ASP A 111 -0.80 -13.52 15.95
C ASP A 111 -0.40 -12.79 14.67
N SER A 112 -1.07 -11.65 14.36
CA SER A 112 -0.88 -10.92 13.10
C SER A 112 0.54 -10.41 12.89
N LEU A 113 1.26 -10.10 13.96
CA LEU A 113 2.65 -9.62 13.88
C LEU A 113 3.64 -10.79 13.91
N TRP A 114 3.40 -11.79 14.76
CA TRP A 114 4.34 -12.87 14.98
C TRP A 114 4.42 -13.86 13.81
N CYS A 115 3.27 -14.35 13.30
CA CYS A 115 3.26 -15.36 12.24
C CYS A 115 4.01 -14.96 10.96
N PRO A 116 3.84 -13.74 10.40
CA PRO A 116 4.58 -13.36 9.20
C PRO A 116 6.07 -13.13 9.47
N LEU A 117 6.47 -12.71 10.68
CA LEU A 117 7.87 -12.64 11.07
C LEU A 117 8.50 -14.02 11.17
N GLU A 118 7.83 -14.96 11.87
CA GLU A 118 8.29 -16.36 11.97
C GLU A 118 8.44 -17.00 10.60
N PHE A 119 7.49 -16.77 9.69
CA PHE A 119 7.56 -17.23 8.31
C PHE A 119 8.82 -16.70 7.60
N LEU A 120 9.08 -15.40 7.70
CA LEU A 120 10.25 -14.78 7.04
C LEU A 120 11.59 -15.23 7.66
N GLU A 121 11.64 -15.55 8.95
CA GLU A 121 12.86 -16.02 9.62
C GLU A 121 13.27 -17.44 9.24
N GLN A 122 12.35 -18.23 8.67
CA GLN A 122 12.69 -19.58 8.21
C GLN A 122 13.67 -19.51 7.04
N LYS A 123 14.79 -20.28 7.12
CA LYS A 123 15.88 -20.27 6.12
C LYS A 123 15.42 -20.54 4.69
N GLN A 124 14.45 -21.46 4.51
CA GLN A 124 13.87 -21.80 3.20
C GLN A 124 13.09 -20.62 2.58
N ASN A 125 12.69 -19.65 3.38
CA ASN A 125 11.90 -18.48 2.96
C ASN A 125 12.78 -17.25 2.67
N GLY A 126 14.10 -17.42 2.55
CA GLY A 126 15.04 -16.32 2.29
C GLY A 126 14.79 -15.55 1.00
N LYS A 127 14.12 -16.16 0.00
CA LYS A 127 13.73 -15.48 -1.24
C LYS A 127 12.58 -14.48 -1.04
N PHE A 128 11.79 -14.59 0.05
CA PHE A 128 10.70 -13.68 0.32
C PHE A 128 11.21 -12.46 1.06
N GLY A 129 11.11 -11.31 0.40
CA GLY A 129 11.50 -10.02 0.97
C GLY A 129 10.33 -9.26 1.57
N ILE A 130 9.10 -9.59 1.12
CA ILE A 130 7.85 -8.94 1.48
C ILE A 130 6.85 -10.01 1.92
N CYS A 131 6.09 -9.74 3.01
CA CYS A 131 5.03 -10.59 3.47
C CYS A 131 3.79 -9.77 3.82
N GLY A 132 2.62 -10.25 3.41
CA GLY A 132 1.33 -9.73 3.81
C GLY A 132 0.44 -10.83 4.35
N VAL A 133 -0.67 -10.43 4.94
CA VAL A 133 -1.62 -11.31 5.62
C VAL A 133 -3.02 -11.15 5.06
N ARG A 134 -3.95 -12.01 5.46
CA ARG A 134 -5.36 -11.93 5.08
C ARG A 134 -5.99 -10.69 5.70
N HIS A 135 -6.67 -9.87 4.89
CA HIS A 135 -7.50 -8.77 5.37
C HIS A 135 -8.95 -9.20 5.49
N VAL A 136 -9.61 -8.74 6.55
CA VAL A 136 -11.06 -8.91 6.76
C VAL A 136 -11.70 -7.56 7.06
N ASP A 137 -12.96 -7.41 6.65
CA ASP A 137 -13.77 -6.21 6.94
C ASP A 137 -14.55 -6.32 8.27
N ASP A 138 -15.43 -5.35 8.54
CA ASP A 138 -16.28 -5.32 9.75
C ASP A 138 -17.18 -6.55 9.92
N SER A 139 -17.52 -7.24 8.84
CA SER A 139 -18.33 -8.46 8.85
C SER A 139 -17.49 -9.74 9.01
N GLY A 140 -16.16 -9.62 9.01
CA GLY A 140 -15.22 -10.74 8.96
C GLY A 140 -15.06 -11.33 7.55
N ALA A 141 -15.68 -10.73 6.53
CA ALA A 141 -15.53 -11.15 5.16
C ALA A 141 -14.15 -10.75 4.59
N PHE A 142 -13.69 -11.51 3.60
CA PHE A 142 -12.43 -11.24 2.92
C PHE A 142 -12.42 -9.83 2.31
N SER A 143 -11.39 -9.10 2.62
CA SER A 143 -11.02 -7.86 1.95
C SER A 143 -9.75 -8.07 1.13
N THR A 144 -9.61 -7.36 0.00
CA THR A 144 -8.45 -7.53 -0.89
C THR A 144 -7.14 -7.36 -0.14
N SER A 145 -6.28 -8.39 -0.21
CA SER A 145 -5.01 -8.45 0.51
C SER A 145 -3.79 -8.46 -0.39
N CYS A 146 -3.97 -8.91 -1.63
CA CYS A 146 -2.89 -9.04 -2.61
C CYS A 146 -3.41 -8.81 -4.03
N ALA A 147 -2.49 -8.54 -4.95
CA ALA A 147 -2.81 -8.21 -6.32
C ALA A 147 -1.71 -8.69 -7.29
N ARG A 148 -2.03 -8.66 -8.58
CA ARG A 148 -1.09 -8.90 -9.68
C ARG A 148 -0.38 -7.61 -10.06
N PHE A 149 0.80 -7.72 -10.66
CA PHE A 149 1.35 -6.55 -11.33
C PHE A 149 0.40 -6.08 -12.43
N PRO A 150 0.06 -4.80 -12.45
CA PRO A 150 -0.80 -4.27 -13.49
C PRO A 150 -0.09 -4.32 -14.84
N THR A 151 -0.82 -4.75 -15.87
CA THR A 151 -0.39 -4.71 -17.27
C THR A 151 -1.33 -3.81 -18.06
N LEU A 152 -0.92 -3.40 -19.27
CA LEU A 152 -1.80 -2.65 -20.17
C LEU A 152 -3.13 -3.40 -20.44
N GLY A 153 -3.07 -4.73 -20.60
CA GLY A 153 -4.25 -5.56 -20.80
C GLY A 153 -5.19 -5.58 -19.60
N ILE A 154 -4.64 -5.62 -18.37
CA ILE A 154 -5.43 -5.53 -17.13
C ILE A 154 -6.14 -4.17 -17.05
N PHE A 155 -5.42 -3.08 -17.30
CA PHE A 155 -6.03 -1.75 -17.30
C PHE A 155 -7.09 -1.60 -18.38
N PHE A 156 -6.82 -2.07 -19.60
CA PHE A 156 -7.81 -2.06 -20.67
C PHE A 156 -9.09 -2.80 -20.28
N GLY A 157 -8.97 -4.02 -19.76
CA GLY A 157 -10.12 -4.80 -19.31
C GLY A 157 -10.94 -4.11 -18.22
N GLN A 158 -10.27 -3.44 -17.27
CA GLN A 158 -10.92 -2.68 -16.20
C GLN A 158 -11.62 -1.41 -16.72
N MET A 159 -10.95 -0.62 -17.56
CA MET A 159 -11.46 0.65 -18.09
C MET A 159 -12.68 0.45 -19.01
N THR A 160 -12.71 -0.66 -19.74
CA THR A 160 -13.80 -1.00 -20.66
C THR A 160 -14.92 -1.80 -19.98
N GLY A 161 -14.73 -2.26 -18.75
CA GLY A 161 -15.67 -3.15 -18.05
C GLY A 161 -15.60 -4.61 -18.53
N LEU A 162 -14.70 -4.96 -19.45
CA LEU A 162 -14.54 -6.33 -19.95
C LEU A 162 -14.11 -7.30 -18.86
N SER A 163 -13.38 -6.85 -17.84
CA SER A 163 -13.03 -7.66 -16.67
C SER A 163 -14.24 -8.13 -15.85
N MET A 164 -15.37 -7.41 -15.91
CA MET A 164 -16.63 -7.83 -15.28
C MET A 164 -17.42 -8.80 -16.15
N LEU A 165 -17.41 -8.59 -17.48
CA LEU A 165 -18.16 -9.42 -18.43
C LEU A 165 -17.45 -10.73 -18.78
N PHE A 166 -16.11 -10.69 -18.85
CA PHE A 166 -15.26 -11.80 -19.28
C PHE A 166 -14.06 -11.99 -18.31
N PRO A 167 -14.28 -12.31 -17.02
CA PRO A 167 -13.22 -12.34 -16.01
C PRO A 167 -12.14 -13.40 -16.25
N THR A 168 -12.44 -14.44 -17.04
CA THR A 168 -11.47 -15.47 -17.43
C THR A 168 -10.45 -14.96 -18.45
N TRP A 169 -10.86 -14.04 -19.33
CA TRP A 169 -10.02 -13.47 -20.40
C TRP A 169 -9.34 -12.16 -19.95
N PHE A 170 -10.05 -11.36 -19.18
CA PHE A 170 -9.60 -10.08 -18.65
C PHE A 170 -9.55 -10.15 -17.11
N ARG A 171 -8.46 -10.73 -16.59
CA ARG A 171 -8.28 -10.86 -15.14
C ARG A 171 -8.23 -9.50 -14.47
N SER A 172 -8.79 -9.42 -13.27
CA SER A 172 -8.65 -8.24 -12.42
C SER A 172 -7.20 -8.11 -11.94
N HIS A 173 -6.75 -6.86 -11.72
CA HIS A 173 -5.55 -6.56 -10.98
C HIS A 173 -5.62 -7.10 -9.55
N LEU A 174 -6.73 -6.85 -8.85
CA LEU A 174 -6.95 -7.37 -7.50
C LEU A 174 -7.28 -8.87 -7.56
N MET A 175 -6.68 -9.63 -6.66
CA MET A 175 -6.96 -11.06 -6.52
C MET A 175 -8.26 -11.27 -5.74
N LEU A 176 -9.07 -12.22 -6.20
CA LEU A 176 -10.34 -12.57 -5.59
C LEU A 176 -10.11 -13.46 -4.35
N GLU A 177 -11.12 -13.56 -3.47
CA GLU A 177 -11.07 -14.44 -2.30
C GLU A 177 -10.73 -15.88 -2.68
N SER A 178 -11.35 -16.42 -3.73
CA SER A 178 -11.10 -17.78 -4.21
C SER A 178 -9.64 -18.05 -4.61
N GLU A 179 -8.87 -16.99 -4.90
CA GLU A 179 -7.44 -17.07 -5.23
C GLU A 179 -6.54 -16.89 -4.00
N CYS A 180 -7.12 -16.44 -2.88
CA CYS A 180 -6.46 -16.10 -1.61
C CYS A 180 -6.87 -17.03 -0.46
N LEU A 181 -7.42 -18.22 -0.75
CA LEU A 181 -7.80 -19.20 0.28
C LEU A 181 -6.59 -19.82 0.99
N GLU A 182 -5.48 -19.94 0.26
CA GLU A 182 -4.24 -20.56 0.75
C GLU A 182 -3.07 -19.57 0.67
N SER A 183 -2.10 -19.78 1.56
CA SER A 183 -0.84 -19.03 1.56
C SER A 183 -0.04 -19.33 0.30
N ARG A 184 0.49 -18.28 -0.35
CA ARG A 184 1.17 -18.42 -1.65
C ARG A 184 2.06 -17.25 -1.99
N GLU A 185 2.97 -17.48 -2.93
CA GLU A 185 3.71 -16.43 -3.61
C GLU A 185 2.74 -15.60 -4.46
N VAL A 186 2.86 -14.26 -4.39
CA VAL A 186 2.03 -13.29 -5.13
C VAL A 186 2.91 -12.20 -5.73
N ASP A 187 2.40 -11.48 -6.70
CA ASP A 187 3.15 -10.38 -7.32
C ASP A 187 3.37 -9.23 -6.32
N GLN A 188 2.31 -8.85 -5.60
CA GLN A 188 2.36 -7.75 -4.62
C GLN A 188 1.35 -7.93 -3.49
N ILE A 189 1.66 -7.29 -2.37
CA ILE A 189 0.81 -7.16 -1.19
C ILE A 189 0.21 -5.77 -1.17
N ILE A 190 -1.07 -5.65 -0.77
CA ILE A 190 -1.73 -4.35 -0.57
C ILE A 190 -1.12 -3.62 0.64
N GLY A 191 -0.88 -2.32 0.50
CA GLY A 191 -0.14 -1.50 1.45
C GLY A 191 -0.75 -1.33 2.85
N ALA A 192 -1.95 -1.91 3.13
CA ALA A 192 -2.58 -1.82 4.45
C ALA A 192 -1.82 -2.58 5.54
N PHE A 193 -1.17 -3.70 5.18
CA PHE A 193 -0.24 -4.46 6.02
C PHE A 193 0.92 -4.93 5.13
N PHE A 194 2.01 -4.21 5.13
CA PHE A 194 3.15 -4.45 4.25
C PHE A 194 4.41 -4.67 5.09
N LEU A 195 4.72 -5.95 5.39
CA LEU A 195 5.92 -6.34 6.13
C LEU A 195 7.07 -6.57 5.16
N VAL A 196 8.21 -5.93 5.40
CA VAL A 196 9.39 -6.02 4.52
C VAL A 196 10.68 -6.19 5.31
N ARG A 197 11.64 -6.94 4.75
CA ARG A 197 13.01 -6.99 5.28
C ARG A 197 13.65 -5.60 5.16
N ARG A 198 14.18 -5.06 6.27
CA ARG A 198 14.88 -3.76 6.27
C ARG A 198 15.98 -3.70 5.22
N THR A 199 16.78 -4.75 5.12
CA THR A 199 17.89 -4.80 4.16
C THR A 199 17.44 -4.66 2.71
N LEU A 200 16.26 -5.22 2.36
CA LEU A 200 15.65 -5.02 1.04
C LEU A 200 15.13 -3.60 0.89
N PHE A 201 14.45 -3.06 1.91
CA PHE A 201 13.90 -1.70 1.87
C PHE A 201 15.01 -0.67 1.64
N GLU A 202 16.10 -0.77 2.39
CA GLU A 202 17.27 0.10 2.25
C GLU A 202 17.99 -0.08 0.90
N ALA A 203 18.17 -1.32 0.46
CA ALA A 203 18.85 -1.61 -0.83
C ALA A 203 18.09 -1.04 -2.03
N LEU A 204 16.76 -0.96 -1.94
CA LEU A 204 15.91 -0.36 -2.97
C LEU A 204 15.72 1.16 -2.80
N GLY A 205 16.27 1.77 -1.75
CA GLY A 205 16.11 3.20 -1.45
C GLY A 205 14.72 3.59 -0.96
N GLY A 206 13.97 2.65 -0.37
CA GLY A 206 12.61 2.87 0.13
C GLY A 206 11.54 2.93 -0.95
N PHE A 207 10.39 3.49 -0.59
CA PHE A 207 9.33 3.80 -1.55
C PHE A 207 9.74 5.02 -2.40
N ASP A 208 9.34 5.04 -3.67
CA ASP A 208 9.59 6.19 -4.55
C ASP A 208 8.65 7.36 -4.18
N PRO A 209 9.15 8.48 -3.62
CA PRO A 209 8.30 9.56 -3.12
C PRO A 209 7.58 10.34 -4.23
N ARG A 210 7.86 10.07 -5.50
CA ARG A 210 7.11 10.61 -6.64
C ARG A 210 5.69 10.05 -6.70
N PHE A 211 5.45 8.86 -6.12
CA PHE A 211 4.12 8.38 -5.81
C PHE A 211 3.64 9.06 -4.53
N PHE A 212 2.78 10.06 -4.69
CA PHE A 212 2.22 10.75 -3.53
C PHE A 212 1.38 9.79 -2.67
N VAL A 213 0.54 9.01 -3.31
CA VAL A 213 -0.25 7.92 -2.78
C VAL A 213 -0.68 7.00 -3.93
N TYR A 214 -0.87 5.71 -3.66
CA TYR A 214 -1.15 4.63 -4.60
C TYR A 214 0.03 4.30 -5.53
N PHE A 215 0.23 3.02 -5.80
CA PHE A 215 1.30 2.44 -6.61
C PHE A 215 2.71 2.47 -5.99
N GLU A 216 2.94 3.07 -4.84
CA GLU A 216 4.23 3.01 -4.15
C GLU A 216 4.61 1.57 -3.78
N GLU A 217 3.64 0.78 -3.26
CA GLU A 217 3.83 -0.63 -2.92
C GLU A 217 3.94 -1.51 -4.17
N VAL A 218 3.23 -1.15 -5.24
CA VAL A 218 3.31 -1.84 -6.55
C VAL A 218 4.70 -1.65 -7.15
N ASP A 219 5.16 -0.41 -7.20
CA ASP A 219 6.51 -0.05 -7.65
C ASP A 219 7.59 -0.74 -6.84
N PHE A 220 7.46 -0.71 -5.50
CA PHE A 220 8.41 -1.34 -4.61
C PHE A 220 8.46 -2.86 -4.82
N SER A 221 7.31 -3.51 -4.92
CA SER A 221 7.21 -4.96 -5.15
C SER A 221 7.82 -5.37 -6.50
N LEU A 222 7.64 -4.57 -7.55
CA LEU A 222 8.24 -4.83 -8.85
C LEU A 222 9.78 -4.67 -8.81
N ARG A 223 10.28 -3.62 -8.13
CA ARG A 223 11.73 -3.45 -7.90
C ARG A 223 12.32 -4.57 -7.05
N ALA A 224 11.57 -5.08 -6.06
CA ALA A 224 11.97 -6.23 -5.27
C ALA A 224 12.12 -7.49 -6.14
N VAL A 225 11.17 -7.75 -7.06
CA VAL A 225 11.27 -8.86 -8.03
C VAL A 225 12.51 -8.70 -8.93
N GLN A 226 12.80 -7.51 -9.41
CA GLN A 226 13.99 -7.22 -10.21
C GLN A 226 15.30 -7.42 -9.43
N ALA A 227 15.26 -7.24 -8.10
CA ALA A 227 16.36 -7.52 -7.19
C ALA A 227 16.45 -9.01 -6.74
N GLY A 228 15.57 -9.88 -7.26
CA GLY A 228 15.57 -11.32 -6.98
C GLY A 228 14.72 -11.77 -5.79
N PHE A 229 13.96 -10.84 -5.18
CA PHE A 229 13.04 -11.15 -4.08
C PHE A 229 11.61 -11.39 -4.57
N ARG A 230 10.78 -11.97 -3.70
CA ARG A 230 9.37 -12.26 -3.97
C ARG A 230 8.49 -11.78 -2.81
N SER A 231 7.22 -11.58 -3.10
CA SER A 231 6.19 -11.31 -2.09
C SER A 231 5.44 -12.58 -1.74
N TYR A 232 5.07 -12.73 -0.48
CA TYR A 232 4.32 -13.88 0.01
C TYR A 232 3.07 -13.43 0.74
N TYR A 233 1.94 -14.03 0.42
CA TYR A 233 0.67 -13.85 1.10
C TYR A 233 0.45 -15.00 2.07
N LEU A 234 0.26 -14.68 3.36
CA LEU A 234 0.03 -15.64 4.44
C LEU A 234 -1.45 -15.65 4.80
N ALA A 235 -2.18 -16.67 4.33
CA ALA A 235 -3.62 -16.80 4.56
C ALA A 235 -3.98 -17.24 6.00
N ALA A 236 -3.00 -17.86 6.69
CA ALA A 236 -3.21 -18.46 8.01
C ALA A 236 -3.40 -17.43 9.14
N THR A 237 -3.02 -16.17 8.91
CA THR A 237 -3.21 -15.09 9.87
C THR A 237 -3.92 -13.90 9.23
N THR A 238 -4.63 -13.12 10.02
CA THR A 238 -5.52 -12.06 9.55
C THR A 238 -5.26 -10.74 10.24
N VAL A 239 -5.65 -9.66 9.58
CA VAL A 239 -5.86 -8.33 10.17
C VAL A 239 -7.21 -7.79 9.74
N TYR A 240 -7.82 -7.00 10.59
CA TYR A 240 -8.96 -6.19 10.19
C TYR A 240 -8.48 -4.98 9.39
N HIS A 241 -9.13 -4.65 8.29
CA HIS A 241 -8.87 -3.44 7.51
C HIS A 241 -10.18 -2.85 7.02
N LYS A 242 -10.51 -1.65 7.51
CA LYS A 242 -11.75 -0.95 7.16
C LYS A 242 -11.83 -0.59 5.68
N GLY A 243 -10.71 -0.25 5.09
CA GLY A 243 -10.61 0.18 3.70
C GLY A 243 -11.19 1.58 3.45
N GLY A 244 -10.32 2.49 2.98
CA GLY A 244 -10.72 3.82 2.56
C GLY A 244 -11.03 4.81 3.69
N GLY A 245 -10.58 4.58 4.93
CA GLY A 245 -10.88 5.42 6.09
C GLY A 245 -10.78 6.93 5.85
N SER A 246 -9.60 7.45 5.58
CA SER A 246 -9.39 8.89 5.28
C SER A 246 -9.68 9.26 3.83
N SER A 247 -9.46 8.35 2.88
CA SER A 247 -9.55 8.64 1.44
C SER A 247 -10.99 8.83 0.93
N GLN A 248 -12.02 8.38 1.67
CA GLN A 248 -13.42 8.61 1.32
C GLN A 248 -13.84 10.07 1.44
N GLN A 249 -13.13 10.86 2.24
CA GLN A 249 -13.42 12.28 2.44
C GLN A 249 -13.00 13.16 1.24
N ALA A 250 -12.09 12.65 0.38
CA ALA A 250 -11.48 13.42 -0.70
C ALA A 250 -11.56 12.69 -2.06
N LYS A 251 -12.77 12.30 -2.48
CA LYS A 251 -12.97 11.42 -3.66
C LYS A 251 -12.37 11.94 -4.97
N ALA A 252 -12.50 13.24 -5.24
CA ALA A 252 -11.90 13.84 -6.44
C ALA A 252 -10.36 13.81 -6.40
N ALA A 253 -9.77 14.14 -5.25
CA ALA A 253 -8.33 14.05 -5.05
C ALA A 253 -7.84 12.60 -5.11
N ARG A 254 -8.60 11.66 -4.54
CA ARG A 254 -8.33 10.22 -4.65
C ARG A 254 -8.27 9.76 -6.11
N LEU A 255 -9.25 10.18 -6.92
CA LEU A 255 -9.27 9.88 -8.36
C LEU A 255 -8.03 10.47 -9.03
N PHE A 256 -7.75 11.75 -8.82
CA PHE A 256 -6.57 12.42 -9.39
C PHE A 256 -5.27 11.67 -9.05
N TYR A 257 -5.02 11.38 -7.77
CA TYR A 257 -3.78 10.70 -7.36
C TYR A 257 -3.69 9.27 -7.93
N SER A 258 -4.80 8.53 -7.96
CA SER A 258 -4.83 7.19 -8.56
C SER A 258 -4.49 7.23 -10.05
N LEU A 259 -5.08 8.14 -10.82
CA LEU A 259 -4.78 8.32 -12.24
C LEU A 259 -3.34 8.76 -12.48
N ARG A 260 -2.86 9.75 -11.71
CA ARG A 260 -1.51 10.27 -11.78
C ARG A 260 -0.48 9.18 -11.48
N SER A 261 -0.65 8.46 -10.38
CA SER A 261 0.28 7.41 -9.96
C SER A 261 0.31 6.25 -10.94
N ARG A 262 -0.84 5.86 -11.51
CA ARG A 262 -0.92 4.85 -12.56
C ARG A 262 -0.16 5.26 -13.82
N LEU A 263 -0.34 6.49 -14.29
CA LEU A 263 0.41 7.00 -15.45
C LEU A 263 1.90 7.05 -15.15
N PHE A 264 2.27 7.52 -13.97
CA PHE A 264 3.66 7.54 -13.54
C PHE A 264 4.27 6.13 -13.50
N TYR A 265 3.56 5.14 -12.94
CA TYR A 265 3.98 3.74 -12.96
C TYR A 265 4.18 3.22 -14.39
N GLY A 266 3.23 3.51 -15.30
CA GLY A 266 3.34 3.13 -16.70
C GLY A 266 4.59 3.70 -17.37
N PHE A 267 4.85 5.00 -17.23
CA PHE A 267 6.04 5.62 -17.81
C PHE A 267 7.36 5.21 -17.16
N LYS A 268 7.32 4.73 -15.91
CA LYS A 268 8.49 4.21 -15.21
C LYS A 268 8.85 2.78 -15.62
N HIS A 269 7.85 1.92 -15.86
CA HIS A 269 8.04 0.47 -15.95
C HIS A 269 7.65 -0.17 -17.28
N TYR A 270 6.83 0.49 -18.09
CA TYR A 270 6.41 -0.06 -19.38
C TYR A 270 7.29 0.43 -20.52
N SER A 271 7.16 -0.20 -21.69
CA SER A 271 7.68 0.37 -22.93
C SER A 271 7.05 1.75 -23.19
N PHE A 272 7.72 2.60 -23.94
CA PHE A 272 7.17 3.93 -24.28
C PHE A 272 5.80 3.82 -24.98
N LEU A 273 5.64 2.84 -25.88
CA LEU A 273 4.38 2.63 -26.59
C LEU A 273 3.26 2.21 -25.66
N ASP A 274 3.52 1.26 -24.74
CA ASP A 274 2.53 0.80 -23.77
C ASP A 274 2.16 1.91 -22.78
N ALA A 275 3.15 2.70 -22.33
CA ALA A 275 2.89 3.83 -21.44
C ALA A 275 2.06 4.92 -22.13
N PHE A 276 2.34 5.20 -23.40
CA PHE A 276 1.56 6.13 -24.21
C PHE A 276 0.13 5.60 -24.45
N ALA A 277 -0.02 4.32 -24.78
CA ALA A 277 -1.31 3.68 -24.94
C ALA A 277 -2.12 3.73 -23.62
N LEU A 278 -1.48 3.46 -22.47
CA LEU A 278 -2.11 3.62 -21.16
C LEU A 278 -2.60 5.05 -20.92
N ALA A 279 -1.79 6.05 -21.26
CA ALA A 279 -2.18 7.45 -21.14
C ALA A 279 -3.37 7.79 -22.02
N LEU A 280 -3.36 7.34 -23.28
CA LEU A 280 -4.47 7.53 -24.21
C LEU A 280 -5.75 6.86 -23.69
N LEU A 281 -5.69 5.61 -23.28
CA LEU A 281 -6.82 4.87 -22.70
C LEU A 281 -7.39 5.58 -21.47
N THR A 282 -6.51 6.05 -20.58
CA THR A 282 -6.90 6.78 -19.36
C THR A 282 -7.61 8.08 -19.68
N LEU A 283 -7.07 8.87 -20.63
CA LEU A 283 -7.58 10.21 -20.94
C LEU A 283 -8.80 10.20 -21.90
N THR A 284 -9.10 9.06 -22.51
CA THR A 284 -10.24 8.95 -23.44
C THR A 284 -11.27 7.93 -22.96
N ILE A 285 -10.98 6.64 -23.07
CA ILE A 285 -11.96 5.56 -22.81
C ILE A 285 -12.40 5.56 -21.34
N GLU A 286 -11.46 5.61 -20.40
CA GLU A 286 -11.85 5.60 -18.98
C GLU A 286 -12.58 6.87 -18.57
N MET A 287 -12.14 8.04 -19.04
CA MET A 287 -12.83 9.30 -18.77
C MET A 287 -14.27 9.25 -19.30
N ALA A 288 -14.46 8.82 -20.55
CA ALA A 288 -15.79 8.68 -21.14
C ALA A 288 -16.67 7.67 -20.38
N ALA A 289 -16.12 6.50 -20.03
CA ALA A 289 -16.84 5.48 -19.28
C ALA A 289 -17.29 5.98 -17.90
N ARG A 290 -16.43 6.74 -17.18
CA ARG A 290 -16.77 7.33 -15.88
C ARG A 290 -17.87 8.41 -16.01
N LEU A 291 -17.78 9.27 -17.02
CA LEU A 291 -18.80 10.29 -17.28
C LEU A 291 -20.16 9.64 -17.63
N LEU A 292 -20.17 8.64 -18.50
CA LEU A 292 -21.38 7.89 -18.84
C LEU A 292 -21.97 7.17 -17.62
N ALA A 293 -21.15 6.55 -16.78
CA ALA A 293 -21.60 5.90 -15.54
C ALA A 293 -22.17 6.92 -14.53
N ALA A 294 -21.58 8.11 -14.43
CA ALA A 294 -22.10 9.18 -13.58
C ALA A 294 -23.47 9.69 -14.09
N LEU A 295 -23.61 9.89 -15.39
CA LEU A 295 -24.86 10.28 -16.03
C LEU A 295 -25.93 9.18 -15.89
N GLY A 296 -25.59 7.93 -16.18
CA GLY A 296 -26.51 6.78 -16.08
C GLY A 296 -26.99 6.52 -14.64
N SER A 297 -26.18 6.86 -13.63
CA SER A 297 -26.59 6.78 -12.22
C SER A 297 -27.30 8.04 -11.71
N LEU A 298 -27.50 9.06 -12.56
CA LEU A 298 -28.07 10.38 -12.21
C LEU A 298 -27.39 11.00 -10.98
N SER A 299 -26.09 10.74 -10.79
CA SER A 299 -25.33 11.18 -9.62
C SER A 299 -24.49 12.41 -9.94
N LEU A 300 -24.98 13.59 -9.53
CA LEU A 300 -24.25 14.84 -9.70
C LEU A 300 -22.90 14.81 -8.95
N SER A 301 -22.82 14.17 -7.77
CA SER A 301 -21.55 14.06 -7.02
C SER A 301 -20.51 13.28 -7.80
N LYS A 302 -20.85 12.11 -8.38
CA LYS A 302 -19.93 11.33 -9.21
C LYS A 302 -19.46 12.10 -10.46
N LEU A 303 -20.36 12.88 -11.06
CA LEU A 303 -20.01 13.73 -12.21
C LEU A 303 -18.99 14.80 -11.80
N VAL A 304 -19.26 15.53 -10.72
CA VAL A 304 -18.36 16.57 -10.19
C VAL A 304 -17.01 15.97 -9.78
N GLU A 305 -16.99 14.86 -9.05
CA GLU A 305 -15.78 14.15 -8.64
C GLU A 305 -14.95 13.75 -9.86
N THR A 306 -15.59 13.22 -10.92
CA THR A 306 -14.90 12.82 -12.15
C THR A 306 -14.30 14.03 -12.85
N VAL A 307 -15.09 15.10 -13.05
CA VAL A 307 -14.63 16.32 -13.72
C VAL A 307 -13.46 16.95 -12.95
N GLN A 308 -13.58 17.10 -11.63
CA GLN A 308 -12.52 17.66 -10.80
C GLN A 308 -11.24 16.81 -10.83
N GLY A 309 -11.35 15.48 -10.71
CA GLY A 309 -10.19 14.59 -10.75
C GLY A 309 -9.44 14.66 -12.08
N TYR A 310 -10.15 14.64 -13.21
CA TYR A 310 -9.54 14.77 -14.53
C TYR A 310 -9.01 16.18 -14.82
N SER A 311 -9.71 17.23 -14.38
CA SER A 311 -9.20 18.60 -14.51
C SER A 311 -7.88 18.79 -13.77
N ALA A 312 -7.77 18.27 -12.55
CA ALA A 312 -6.53 18.28 -11.79
C ALA A 312 -5.41 17.50 -12.52
N LEU A 313 -5.75 16.35 -13.13
CA LEU A 313 -4.81 15.57 -13.92
C LEU A 313 -4.31 16.36 -15.15
N PHE A 314 -5.21 16.98 -15.91
CA PHE A 314 -4.84 17.81 -17.07
C PHE A 314 -3.93 18.98 -16.67
N VAL A 315 -4.26 19.71 -15.61
CA VAL A 315 -3.40 20.77 -15.07
C VAL A 315 -2.02 20.23 -14.71
N CYS A 316 -1.95 19.08 -14.04
CA CYS A 316 -0.69 18.44 -13.66
C CYS A 316 0.15 18.06 -14.88
N LEU A 317 -0.46 17.51 -15.94
CA LEU A 317 0.20 17.14 -17.20
C LEU A 317 0.73 18.40 -17.96
N CYS A 318 -0.08 19.46 -18.04
CA CYS A 318 0.30 20.70 -18.75
C CYS A 318 1.38 21.49 -18.01
N THR A 319 1.41 21.49 -16.69
CA THR A 319 2.36 22.28 -15.88
C THR A 319 3.72 21.61 -15.69
N LYS A 320 3.98 20.46 -16.35
CA LYS A 320 5.22 19.66 -16.20
C LYS A 320 5.59 19.35 -14.74
N ARG A 321 4.62 19.39 -13.82
CA ARG A 321 4.83 18.97 -12.42
C ARG A 321 5.04 17.45 -12.28
N LEU A 322 4.91 16.72 -13.38
CA LEU A 322 5.33 15.33 -13.50
C LEU A 322 6.79 15.30 -13.97
N ARG A 323 7.73 15.14 -13.05
CA ARG A 323 9.09 14.71 -13.41
C ARG A 323 9.03 13.21 -13.69
N TRP A 324 8.86 12.85 -14.96
CA TRP A 324 8.75 11.47 -15.44
C TRP A 324 10.09 10.71 -15.39
N ARG A 325 11.21 11.43 -15.44
CA ARG A 325 12.56 10.88 -15.44
C ARG A 325 13.47 11.75 -14.59
N SER A 326 14.18 11.16 -13.70
CA SER A 326 15.45 11.64 -13.14
C SER A 326 16.34 10.45 -12.91
#